data_10669b4b524a6b60c87f845ee991b668
#
_entry.id   10669b4b524a6b60c87f845ee991b668
#
_cell.length_a   1.000
_cell.length_b   1.000
_cell.length_c   1.000
_cell.angle_alpha   90.00
_cell.angle_beta   90.00
_cell.angle_gamma   90.00
#
_symmetry.space_group_name_H-M   'P 1'
#
loop_
_entity.id
_entity.type
_entity.pdbx_description
1 polymer ?
#
loop_
_entity_poly.entity_id
_entity_poly.type
_entity_poly.pdbx_seq_one_letter_code
_entity_poly.pdbx_strand_id
1 'polypeptide(L)'
;QQRGLNIVQADIEGGLNLFGDAAFDLVILSQTLQATRHTEALVNEVLRVGKSAIVTLPNFGHWSVRWQLGVGGRMPVSKRLPYQWYDTPNVHFSTIRDFDVFCAEKGITVERRAVLAGGREISLLPNVRGETAVFQIRR
;
A
#
# COMPACT_ATOMS: atom_id res chain seq x y z
N GLN A 1 21.39 -15.38 -1.30
CA GLN A 1 22.27 -14.87 -2.39
C GLN A 1 22.39 -15.81 -3.62
N GLN A 2 21.58 -16.85 -3.74
CA GLN A 2 21.72 -17.83 -4.85
C GLN A 2 21.22 -17.34 -6.23
N ARG A 3 20.74 -16.09 -6.37
CA ARG A 3 20.20 -15.54 -7.64
C ARG A 3 20.88 -14.26 -8.11
N GLY A 4 22.06 -13.89 -7.59
CA GLY A 4 22.76 -12.66 -8.02
C GLY A 4 22.04 -11.36 -7.64
N LEU A 5 21.14 -11.40 -6.66
CA LEU A 5 20.43 -10.21 -6.14
C LEU A 5 21.25 -9.56 -5.04
N ASN A 6 21.38 -8.24 -5.10
CA ASN A 6 21.93 -7.45 -4.00
C ASN A 6 20.85 -7.33 -2.91
N ILE A 7 21.12 -7.86 -1.72
CA ILE A 7 20.21 -7.82 -0.57
C ILE A 7 20.84 -6.94 0.50
N VAL A 8 20.10 -5.92 0.91
CA VAL A 8 20.43 -5.06 2.04
C VAL A 8 19.36 -5.25 3.11
N GLN A 9 19.78 -5.64 4.31
CA GLN A 9 18.88 -5.70 5.46
C GLN A 9 18.96 -4.34 6.18
N ALA A 10 17.84 -3.60 6.19
CA ALA A 10 17.73 -2.30 6.84
C ALA A 10 16.32 -2.11 7.40
N ASP A 11 16.22 -1.31 8.44
CA ASP A 11 14.92 -0.84 8.94
C ASP A 11 14.37 0.23 7.99
N ILE A 12 13.27 -0.07 7.34
CA ILE A 12 12.64 0.83 6.38
C ILE A 12 12.08 2.09 7.05
N GLU A 13 11.70 2.01 8.33
CA GLU A 13 11.23 3.17 9.11
C GLU A 13 12.37 4.10 9.53
N GLY A 14 13.59 3.61 9.58
CA GLY A 14 14.80 4.41 9.79
C GLY A 14 15.20 5.27 8.60
N GLY A 15 14.46 5.16 7.50
CA GLY A 15 14.71 5.87 6.24
C GLY A 15 15.65 5.11 5.29
N LEU A 16 15.67 5.58 4.06
CA LEU A 16 16.48 4.99 2.99
C LEU A 16 17.80 5.76 2.80
N ASN A 17 18.39 6.25 3.90
CA ASN A 17 19.59 7.12 3.90
C ASN A 17 20.82 6.47 3.25
N LEU A 18 20.84 5.15 3.11
CA LEU A 18 21.88 4.43 2.40
C LEU A 18 21.90 4.73 0.90
N PHE A 19 20.81 5.29 0.37
CA PHE A 19 20.63 5.56 -1.06
C PHE A 19 20.51 7.05 -1.30
N GLY A 20 21.19 7.53 -2.35
CA GLY A 20 21.07 8.92 -2.82
C GLY A 20 19.73 9.21 -3.48
N ASP A 21 19.49 10.50 -3.77
CA ASP A 21 18.32 10.95 -4.49
C ASP A 21 18.28 10.37 -5.89
N ALA A 22 17.09 9.95 -6.35
CA ALA A 22 16.86 9.34 -7.66
C ALA A 22 17.81 8.18 -8.00
N ALA A 23 18.30 7.45 -6.99
CA ALA A 23 19.20 6.31 -7.18
C ALA A 23 18.55 5.14 -7.95
N PHE A 24 17.22 5.09 -7.96
CA PHE A 24 16.45 4.04 -8.63
C PHE A 24 15.45 4.64 -9.62
N ASP A 25 15.24 3.97 -10.76
CA ASP A 25 14.20 4.35 -11.70
C ASP A 25 12.80 4.01 -11.16
N LEU A 26 12.71 2.88 -10.44
CA LEU A 26 11.45 2.39 -9.88
C LEU A 26 11.69 1.75 -8.50
N VAL A 27 10.87 2.12 -7.52
CA VAL A 27 10.83 1.49 -6.21
C VAL A 27 9.50 0.76 -6.04
N ILE A 28 9.52 -0.44 -5.47
CA ILE A 28 8.29 -1.22 -5.25
C ILE A 28 8.06 -1.43 -3.76
N LEU A 29 6.94 -0.92 -3.27
CA LEU A 29 6.42 -1.16 -1.92
C LEU A 29 5.23 -2.13 -1.98
N SER A 30 5.50 -3.40 -1.73
CA SER A 30 4.44 -4.40 -1.73
C SER A 30 3.88 -4.61 -0.34
N GLN A 31 2.64 -4.16 -0.12
CA GLN A 31 1.90 -4.30 1.14
C GLN A 31 2.70 -3.86 2.39
N THR A 32 3.43 -2.76 2.26
CA THR A 32 4.33 -2.27 3.31
C THR A 32 3.70 -1.12 4.09
N LEU A 33 2.98 -0.21 3.41
CA LEU A 33 2.51 1.04 4.02
C LEU A 33 1.55 0.81 5.19
N GLN A 34 0.71 -0.22 5.15
CA GLN A 34 -0.21 -0.52 6.25
C GLN A 34 0.50 -1.05 7.50
N ALA A 35 1.71 -1.55 7.36
CA ALA A 35 2.50 -2.13 8.46
C ALA A 35 3.52 -1.13 9.06
N THR A 36 3.69 0.05 8.47
CA THR A 36 4.61 1.09 8.93
C THR A 36 3.88 2.13 9.79
N ARG A 37 4.55 2.67 10.82
CA ARG A 37 3.98 3.70 11.69
C ARG A 37 3.99 5.08 11.04
N HIS A 38 5.02 5.36 10.25
CA HIS A 38 5.28 6.68 9.63
C HIS A 38 5.09 6.64 8.12
N THR A 39 3.88 6.33 7.67
CA THR A 39 3.54 6.13 6.25
C THR A 39 3.95 7.32 5.36
N GLU A 40 3.68 8.55 5.80
CA GLU A 40 4.05 9.74 5.02
C GLU A 40 5.57 9.88 4.86
N ALA A 41 6.32 9.70 5.94
CA ALA A 41 7.78 9.77 5.89
C ALA A 41 8.36 8.71 4.95
N LEU A 42 7.83 7.48 5.01
CA LEU A 42 8.25 6.41 4.12
C LEU A 42 7.95 6.71 2.65
N VAL A 43 6.75 7.20 2.33
CA VAL A 43 6.40 7.56 0.94
C VAL A 43 7.31 8.68 0.43
N ASN A 44 7.62 9.68 1.27
CA ASN A 44 8.55 10.75 0.91
C ASN A 44 9.95 10.23 0.61
N GLU A 45 10.47 9.33 1.45
CA GLU A 45 11.78 8.70 1.24
C GLU A 45 11.82 7.82 -0.02
N VAL A 46 10.76 7.06 -0.26
CA VAL A 46 10.65 6.24 -1.48
C VAL A 46 10.65 7.12 -2.74
N LEU A 47 9.94 8.25 -2.72
CA LEU A 47 9.91 9.20 -3.83
C LEU A 47 11.14 10.12 -3.88
N ARG A 48 11.99 10.12 -2.85
CA ARG A 48 13.31 10.73 -2.88
C ARG A 48 14.32 9.84 -3.59
N VAL A 49 14.36 8.55 -3.21
CA VAL A 49 15.34 7.60 -3.76
C VAL A 49 14.94 7.04 -5.12
N GLY A 50 13.64 7.05 -5.46
CA GLY A 50 13.08 6.55 -6.72
C GLY A 50 12.47 7.67 -7.56
N LYS A 51 12.65 7.60 -8.90
CA LYS A 51 11.97 8.49 -9.84
C LYS A 51 10.46 8.24 -9.88
N SER A 52 10.06 6.99 -9.66
CA SER A 52 8.67 6.57 -9.48
C SER A 52 8.57 5.40 -8.50
N ALA A 53 7.39 5.17 -7.96
CA ALA A 53 7.16 4.03 -7.08
C ALA A 53 5.87 3.27 -7.42
N ILE A 54 5.90 1.96 -7.23
CA ILE A 54 4.70 1.12 -7.25
C ILE A 54 4.36 0.77 -5.80
N VAL A 55 3.14 1.10 -5.40
CA VAL A 55 2.62 0.83 -4.06
C VAL A 55 1.43 -0.10 -4.16
N THR A 56 1.40 -1.15 -3.36
CA THR A 56 0.25 -2.05 -3.25
C THR A 56 -0.37 -1.97 -1.87
N LEU A 57 -1.69 -1.87 -1.83
CA LEU A 57 -2.48 -1.74 -0.60
C LEU A 57 -3.66 -2.71 -0.60
N PRO A 58 -3.95 -3.40 0.52
CA PRO A 58 -5.22 -4.08 0.71
C PRO A 58 -6.33 -3.03 0.87
N ASN A 59 -7.49 -3.27 0.27
CA ASN A 59 -8.61 -2.35 0.35
C ASN A 59 -9.54 -2.71 1.52
N PHE A 60 -9.49 -1.93 2.59
CA PHE A 60 -10.40 -2.06 3.71
C PHE A 60 -11.84 -1.60 3.37
N GLY A 61 -12.02 -0.90 2.25
CA GLY A 61 -13.32 -0.45 1.74
C GLY A 61 -14.12 -1.52 0.99
N HIS A 62 -13.61 -2.75 0.86
CA HIS A 62 -14.29 -3.85 0.18
C HIS A 62 -15.66 -4.15 0.82
N TRP A 63 -16.67 -4.48 0.02
CA TRP A 63 -18.06 -4.67 0.48
C TRP A 63 -18.19 -5.69 1.62
N SER A 64 -17.42 -6.78 1.59
CA SER A 64 -17.48 -7.81 2.64
C SER A 64 -16.92 -7.30 3.97
N VAL A 65 -15.90 -6.43 3.93
CA VAL A 65 -15.32 -5.77 5.10
C VAL A 65 -16.34 -4.82 5.72
N ARG A 66 -17.00 -4.01 4.89
CA ARG A 66 -18.07 -3.10 5.33
C ARG A 66 -19.22 -3.86 5.96
N TRP A 67 -19.62 -4.98 5.37
CA TRP A 67 -20.70 -5.83 5.88
C TRP A 67 -20.33 -6.43 7.24
N GLN A 68 -19.14 -7.02 7.37
CA GLN A 68 -18.68 -7.60 8.63
C GLN A 68 -18.65 -6.55 9.75
N LEU A 69 -18.14 -5.36 9.45
CA LEU A 69 -18.06 -4.29 10.44
C LEU A 69 -19.43 -3.66 10.73
N GLY A 70 -20.20 -3.30 9.70
CA GLY A 70 -21.44 -2.53 9.85
C GLY A 70 -22.63 -3.35 10.36
N VAL A 71 -22.74 -4.61 9.94
CA VAL A 71 -23.84 -5.51 10.34
C VAL A 71 -23.38 -6.48 11.43
N GLY A 72 -22.19 -7.07 11.27
CA GLY A 72 -21.68 -8.04 12.24
C GLY A 72 -21.07 -7.40 13.49
N GLY A 73 -20.76 -6.10 13.49
CA GLY A 73 -20.15 -5.38 14.60
C GLY A 73 -18.78 -5.93 15.02
N ARG A 74 -18.06 -6.62 14.13
CA ARG A 74 -16.77 -7.23 14.40
C ARG A 74 -15.74 -6.78 13.38
N MET A 75 -14.47 -6.65 13.83
CA MET A 75 -13.36 -6.37 12.92
C MET A 75 -13.26 -7.48 11.86
N PRO A 76 -13.17 -7.09 10.59
CA PRO A 76 -13.21 -8.04 9.49
C PRO A 76 -11.97 -8.92 9.45
N VAL A 77 -12.20 -10.20 9.15
CA VAL A 77 -11.15 -11.17 8.83
C VAL A 77 -11.46 -11.72 7.45
N SER A 78 -10.48 -11.74 6.56
CA SER A 78 -10.63 -12.21 5.19
C SER A 78 -9.31 -12.83 4.68
N LYS A 79 -9.33 -13.40 3.48
CA LYS A 79 -8.08 -13.90 2.84
C LYS A 79 -7.01 -12.82 2.68
N ARG A 80 -7.39 -11.54 2.57
CA ARG A 80 -6.48 -10.39 2.41
C ARG A 80 -6.13 -9.72 3.73
N LEU A 81 -6.96 -9.93 4.75
CA LEU A 81 -6.78 -9.48 6.12
C LEU A 81 -6.89 -10.70 7.05
N PRO A 82 -5.90 -11.61 7.06
CA PRO A 82 -6.03 -12.92 7.69
C PRO A 82 -5.88 -12.89 9.21
N TYR A 83 -5.47 -11.76 9.77
CA TYR A 83 -5.17 -11.60 11.19
C TYR A 83 -6.37 -11.14 12.00
N GLN A 84 -6.40 -11.50 13.26
CA GLN A 84 -7.33 -10.92 14.22
C GLN A 84 -6.90 -9.50 14.58
N TRP A 85 -7.83 -8.70 15.11
CA TRP A 85 -7.55 -7.30 15.46
C TRP A 85 -6.42 -7.13 16.49
N TYR A 86 -6.16 -8.15 17.32
CA TYR A 86 -5.17 -8.13 18.40
C TYR A 86 -3.79 -8.68 18.01
N ASP A 87 -3.65 -9.34 16.87
CA ASP A 87 -2.39 -9.94 16.42
C ASP A 87 -1.97 -9.51 15.00
N THR A 88 -2.65 -8.52 14.45
CA THR A 88 -2.36 -8.00 13.11
C THR A 88 -1.08 -7.16 13.08
N PRO A 89 -0.19 -7.36 12.09
CA PRO A 89 0.92 -6.46 11.85
C PRO A 89 0.48 -5.13 11.23
N ASN A 90 -0.78 -5.03 10.77
CA ASN A 90 -1.29 -3.83 10.12
C ASN A 90 -1.61 -2.77 11.18
N VAL A 91 -0.92 -1.64 11.10
CA VAL A 91 -1.13 -0.46 11.96
C VAL A 91 -2.19 0.46 11.36
N HIS A 92 -2.25 0.52 10.02
CA HIS A 92 -3.18 1.36 9.28
C HIS A 92 -4.13 0.55 8.43
N PHE A 93 -5.39 0.94 8.45
CA PHE A 93 -6.43 0.43 7.56
C PHE A 93 -6.85 1.55 6.62
N SER A 94 -6.65 1.35 5.32
CA SER A 94 -6.99 2.34 4.31
C SER A 94 -7.88 1.75 3.22
N THR A 95 -8.67 2.60 2.63
CA THR A 95 -9.39 2.29 1.41
C THR A 95 -8.60 2.81 0.20
N ILE A 96 -9.01 2.40 -1.00
CA ILE A 96 -8.44 2.93 -2.25
C ILE A 96 -8.61 4.46 -2.29
N ARG A 97 -9.77 4.95 -1.85
CA ARG A 97 -10.08 6.38 -1.85
C ARG A 97 -9.24 7.17 -0.85
N ASP A 98 -8.92 6.60 0.31
CA ASP A 98 -8.05 7.26 1.29
C ASP A 98 -6.66 7.50 0.72
N PHE A 99 -6.13 6.54 -0.04
CA PHE A 99 -4.83 6.70 -0.67
C PHE A 99 -4.86 7.73 -1.82
N ASP A 100 -5.94 7.79 -2.60
CA ASP A 100 -6.13 8.85 -3.61
C ASP A 100 -6.13 10.25 -2.95
N VAL A 101 -6.85 10.40 -1.83
CA VAL A 101 -6.91 11.67 -1.06
C VAL A 101 -5.53 12.01 -0.50
N PHE A 102 -4.85 11.06 0.12
CA PHE A 102 -3.49 11.23 0.64
C PHE A 102 -2.53 11.72 -0.46
N CYS A 103 -2.54 11.09 -1.63
CA CYS A 103 -1.69 11.52 -2.75
C CYS A 103 -2.00 12.96 -3.18
N ALA A 104 -3.29 13.32 -3.28
CA ALA A 104 -3.70 14.68 -3.66
C ALA A 104 -3.25 15.72 -2.62
N GLU A 105 -3.44 15.45 -1.33
CA GLU A 105 -3.03 16.35 -0.24
C GLU A 105 -1.51 16.55 -0.16
N LYS A 106 -0.74 15.53 -0.52
CA LYS A 106 0.74 15.57 -0.46
C LYS A 106 1.39 15.97 -1.78
N GLY A 107 0.62 16.35 -2.79
CA GLY A 107 1.14 16.74 -4.11
C GLY A 107 1.82 15.59 -4.85
N ILE A 108 1.38 14.36 -4.60
CA ILE A 108 1.87 13.14 -5.24
C ILE A 108 1.00 12.83 -6.46
N THR A 109 1.62 12.65 -7.61
CA THR A 109 0.91 12.31 -8.85
C THR A 109 0.69 10.79 -8.92
N VAL A 110 -0.56 10.37 -9.04
CA VAL A 110 -0.92 8.99 -9.38
C VAL A 110 -0.91 8.85 -10.91
N GLU A 111 0.10 8.20 -11.46
CA GLU A 111 0.23 8.00 -12.91
C GLU A 111 -0.68 6.88 -13.42
N ARG A 112 -0.75 5.80 -12.66
CA ARG A 112 -1.56 4.61 -12.99
C ARG A 112 -2.13 3.99 -11.72
N ARG A 113 -3.34 3.43 -11.87
CA ARG A 113 -3.99 2.65 -10.83
C ARG A 113 -4.61 1.40 -11.45
N ALA A 114 -4.31 0.24 -10.87
CA ALA A 114 -4.99 -1.01 -11.15
C ALA A 114 -5.64 -1.54 -9.87
N VAL A 115 -6.86 -2.01 -9.97
CA VAL A 115 -7.61 -2.57 -8.84
C VAL A 115 -7.94 -4.02 -9.15
N LEU A 116 -7.61 -4.90 -8.21
CA LEU A 116 -7.73 -6.34 -8.38
C LEU A 116 -8.84 -6.90 -7.48
N ALA A 117 -9.64 -7.80 -8.05
CA ALA A 117 -10.59 -8.64 -7.33
C ALA A 117 -10.50 -10.07 -7.88
N GLY A 118 -10.33 -11.06 -7.00
CA GLY A 118 -10.13 -12.45 -7.41
C GLY A 118 -8.94 -12.66 -8.36
N GLY A 119 -7.89 -11.84 -8.26
CA GLY A 119 -6.71 -11.89 -9.13
C GLY A 119 -6.91 -11.28 -10.52
N ARG A 120 -8.04 -10.65 -10.81
CA ARG A 120 -8.34 -9.97 -12.08
C ARG A 120 -8.51 -8.48 -11.86
N GLU A 121 -8.09 -7.69 -12.84
CA GLU A 121 -8.30 -6.25 -12.82
C GLU A 121 -9.79 -5.91 -13.02
N ILE A 122 -10.29 -4.95 -12.23
CA ILE A 122 -11.66 -4.45 -12.29
C ILE A 122 -11.67 -2.93 -12.39
N SER A 123 -12.67 -2.39 -13.08
CA SER A 123 -12.88 -0.94 -13.20
C SER A 123 -14.19 -0.47 -12.56
N LEU A 124 -15.20 -1.36 -12.43
CA LEU A 124 -16.51 -1.02 -11.91
C LEU A 124 -16.51 -1.04 -10.38
N LEU A 125 -16.87 0.10 -9.75
CA LEU A 125 -16.93 0.28 -8.30
C LEU A 125 -15.67 -0.19 -7.55
N PRO A 126 -14.48 0.29 -7.95
CA PRO A 126 -13.21 -0.25 -7.48
C PRO A 126 -13.06 -0.19 -5.97
N ASN A 127 -13.53 0.89 -5.31
CA ASN A 127 -13.43 1.03 -3.85
C ASN A 127 -14.35 0.08 -3.07
N VAL A 128 -15.36 -0.49 -3.72
CA VAL A 128 -16.32 -1.43 -3.09
C VAL A 128 -16.01 -2.88 -3.44
N ARG A 129 -15.62 -3.15 -4.68
CA ARG A 129 -15.40 -4.50 -5.20
C ARG A 129 -13.93 -4.92 -5.21
N GLY A 130 -13.02 -3.95 -5.19
CA GLY A 130 -11.59 -4.19 -5.19
C GLY A 130 -11.09 -4.76 -3.87
N GLU A 131 -10.25 -5.77 -3.93
CA GLU A 131 -9.59 -6.39 -2.78
C GLU A 131 -8.21 -5.76 -2.53
N THR A 132 -7.50 -5.46 -3.61
CA THR A 132 -6.15 -4.87 -3.58
C THR A 132 -6.04 -3.81 -4.65
N ALA A 133 -5.39 -2.71 -4.33
CA ALA A 133 -5.03 -1.68 -5.30
C ALA A 133 -3.53 -1.63 -5.51
N VAL A 134 -3.14 -1.34 -6.73
CA VAL A 134 -1.77 -1.10 -7.17
C VAL A 134 -1.72 0.32 -7.73
N PHE A 135 -0.86 1.14 -7.18
CA PHE A 135 -0.67 2.52 -7.61
C PHE A 135 0.76 2.70 -8.12
N GLN A 136 0.90 3.34 -9.27
CA GLN A 136 2.14 3.90 -9.71
C GLN A 136 2.11 5.41 -9.42
N ILE A 137 3.06 5.86 -8.61
CA ILE A 137 3.11 7.23 -8.12
C ILE A 137 4.47 7.88 -8.42
N ARG A 138 4.46 9.21 -8.54
CA ARG A 138 5.67 10.06 -8.61
C ARG A 138 5.42 11.43 -7.99
N ARG A 139 6.49 12.17 -7.81
CA ARG A 139 6.45 13.60 -7.52
C ARG A 139 6.40 14.44 -8.77
#